data_cba40c67463049cd1e00f1e8b7bb9003
#
_entry.id   cba40c67463049cd1e00f1e8b7bb9003
#
_cell.length_a   1.000
_cell.length_b   1.000
_cell.length_c   1.000
_cell.angle_alpha   90.00
_cell.angle_beta   90.00
_cell.angle_gamma   90.00
#
_symmetry.space_group_name_H-M   'P 1'
#
loop_
_entity.id
_entity.type
_entity.pdbx_description
1 polymer ?
#
loop_
_entity_poly.entity_id
_entity_poly.type
_entity_poly.pdbx_seq_one_letter_code
_entity_poly.pdbx_strand_id
1 'polypeptide(L)'
;MVTEVGKNVAGFAAGDRVGVGCMVNTCRACESCEEGAENYCARVVLTYYSLDSDGAGTRGGYSDLVVADARFVVRFPDALPLDVAAPLLCAGATVYAPMRRHGLGAPGSHVGVIGLGGLGHVAVKFGKAFGMTVTVISSSPRKREEALERLGADAFLVSQDAE
;
A
#
# COMPACT_ATOMS: atom_id res chain seq x y z
N MET A 1 -7.92 7.76 13.53
CA MET A 1 -7.42 7.73 14.93
C MET A 1 -8.18 6.66 15.71
N VAL A 2 -7.52 6.01 16.65
CA VAL A 2 -8.17 5.07 17.58
C VAL A 2 -9.08 5.85 18.51
N THR A 3 -10.33 5.44 18.63
CA THR A 3 -11.30 6.02 19.59
C THR A 3 -11.46 5.15 20.82
N GLU A 4 -11.48 3.84 20.60
CA GLU A 4 -11.60 2.83 21.66
C GLU A 4 -10.73 1.62 21.37
N VAL A 5 -10.34 0.90 22.41
CA VAL A 5 -9.51 -0.30 22.32
C VAL A 5 -10.22 -1.44 23.06
N GLY A 6 -10.31 -2.59 22.41
CA GLY A 6 -10.88 -3.80 23.03
C GLY A 6 -10.06 -4.24 24.26
N LYS A 7 -10.75 -4.79 25.27
CA LYS A 7 -10.15 -5.16 26.57
C LYS A 7 -8.93 -6.09 26.51
N ASN A 8 -8.80 -6.87 25.42
CA ASN A 8 -7.72 -7.83 25.23
C ASN A 8 -6.65 -7.35 24.24
N VAL A 9 -6.75 -6.12 23.76
CA VAL A 9 -5.80 -5.55 22.80
C VAL A 9 -4.68 -4.87 23.56
N ALA A 10 -3.45 -5.28 23.25
CA ALA A 10 -2.24 -4.62 23.73
C ALA A 10 -1.60 -3.82 22.57
N GLY A 11 -0.85 -2.80 22.93
CA GLY A 11 -0.04 -2.05 21.97
C GLY A 11 -0.76 -0.87 21.30
N PHE A 12 -2.06 -0.67 21.50
CA PHE A 12 -2.81 0.50 20.99
C PHE A 12 -3.50 1.24 22.14
N ALA A 13 -3.68 2.53 21.97
CA ALA A 13 -4.42 3.40 22.90
C ALA A 13 -5.31 4.37 22.12
N ALA A 14 -6.35 4.89 22.77
CA ALA A 14 -7.14 5.98 22.22
C ALA A 14 -6.25 7.19 21.91
N GLY A 15 -6.47 7.80 20.75
CA GLY A 15 -5.64 8.88 20.22
C GLY A 15 -4.51 8.41 19.29
N ASP A 16 -4.18 7.12 19.22
CA ASP A 16 -3.17 6.61 18.29
C ASP A 16 -3.53 6.90 16.84
N ARG A 17 -2.52 7.32 16.06
CA ARG A 17 -2.63 7.57 14.62
C ARG A 17 -2.42 6.26 13.87
N VAL A 18 -3.48 5.74 13.30
CA VAL A 18 -3.48 4.41 12.68
C VAL A 18 -4.19 4.42 11.33
N GLY A 19 -3.93 3.38 10.56
CA GLY A 19 -4.64 3.07 9.33
C GLY A 19 -4.99 1.60 9.23
N VAL A 20 -6.02 1.30 8.46
CA VAL A 20 -6.43 -0.05 8.10
C VAL A 20 -6.29 -0.18 6.59
N GLY A 21 -5.58 -1.20 6.12
CA GLY A 21 -5.38 -1.45 4.69
C GLY A 21 -6.59 -2.12 4.03
N CYS A 22 -6.33 -2.83 2.94
CA CYS A 22 -7.40 -3.50 2.17
C CYS A 22 -7.94 -4.77 2.85
N MET A 23 -7.32 -5.24 3.94
CA MET A 23 -7.73 -6.44 4.69
C MET A 23 -8.04 -6.09 6.13
N VAL A 24 -9.08 -6.71 6.70
CA VAL A 24 -9.48 -6.54 8.10
C VAL A 24 -9.51 -7.85 8.87
N ASN A 25 -9.54 -9.00 8.19
CA ASN A 25 -9.54 -10.31 8.84
C ASN A 25 -9.08 -11.43 7.88
N THR A 26 -8.72 -12.58 8.45
CA THR A 26 -8.38 -13.82 7.75
C THR A 26 -8.81 -15.04 8.56
N CYS A 27 -8.64 -16.24 8.02
CA CYS A 27 -8.99 -17.46 8.77
C CYS A 27 -8.05 -17.80 9.92
N ARG A 28 -6.84 -17.28 9.92
CA ARG A 28 -5.80 -17.43 10.97
C ARG A 28 -5.27 -18.85 11.22
N ALA A 29 -5.69 -19.82 10.40
CA ALA A 29 -5.41 -21.23 10.62
C ALA A 29 -5.01 -21.99 9.34
N CYS A 30 -4.80 -21.32 8.21
CA CYS A 30 -4.24 -21.93 7.02
C CYS A 30 -2.74 -21.66 6.95
N GLU A 31 -2.04 -22.43 6.15
CA GLU A 31 -0.60 -22.32 5.92
C GLU A 31 -0.15 -20.87 5.66
N SER A 32 -0.83 -20.18 4.73
CA SER A 32 -0.52 -18.77 4.44
C SER A 32 -0.65 -17.85 5.66
N CYS A 33 -1.62 -18.09 6.56
CA CYS A 33 -1.76 -17.30 7.78
C CYS A 33 -0.70 -17.63 8.81
N GLU A 34 -0.28 -18.89 8.91
CA GLU A 34 0.77 -19.35 9.83
C GLU A 34 2.14 -18.83 9.40
N GLU A 35 2.35 -18.67 8.10
CA GLU A 35 3.57 -18.11 7.51
C GLU A 35 3.63 -16.57 7.49
N GLY A 36 2.58 -15.87 7.98
CA GLY A 36 2.49 -14.41 7.93
C GLY A 36 2.25 -13.86 6.52
N ALA A 37 1.64 -14.66 5.66
CA ALA A 37 1.28 -14.34 4.29
C ALA A 37 -0.25 -14.25 4.11
N GLU A 38 -0.92 -13.56 5.04
CA GLU A 38 -2.36 -13.48 5.16
C GLU A 38 -3.08 -12.96 3.90
N ASN A 39 -2.38 -12.19 3.08
CA ASN A 39 -2.88 -11.72 1.78
C ASN A 39 -3.14 -12.87 0.77
N TYR A 40 -2.61 -14.06 1.01
CA TYR A 40 -2.88 -15.27 0.23
C TYR A 40 -3.89 -16.22 0.89
N CYS A 41 -4.48 -15.83 2.02
CA CYS A 41 -5.51 -16.61 2.68
C CYS A 41 -6.76 -16.71 1.79
N ALA A 42 -7.22 -17.93 1.50
CA ALA A 42 -8.43 -18.15 0.71
C ALA A 42 -9.72 -17.61 1.38
N ARG A 43 -9.66 -17.32 2.70
CA ARG A 43 -10.74 -16.73 3.50
C ARG A 43 -10.36 -15.33 3.97
N VAL A 44 -9.63 -14.56 3.16
CA VAL A 44 -9.35 -13.16 3.46
C VAL A 44 -10.63 -12.34 3.48
N VAL A 45 -10.78 -11.49 4.47
CA VAL A 45 -11.86 -10.52 4.55
C VAL A 45 -11.33 -9.16 4.17
N LEU A 46 -11.83 -8.61 3.09
CA LEU A 46 -11.47 -7.27 2.66
C LEU A 46 -12.16 -6.22 3.53
N THR A 47 -11.53 -5.06 3.66
CA THR A 47 -12.10 -3.92 4.39
C THR A 47 -13.40 -3.42 3.77
N TYR A 48 -13.69 -3.80 2.52
CA TYR A 48 -14.86 -3.38 1.73
C TYR A 48 -15.39 -4.56 0.90
N TYR A 49 -16.71 -4.58 0.66
CA TYR A 49 -17.40 -5.58 -0.16
C TYR A 49 -17.14 -7.04 0.25
N SER A 50 -16.94 -7.29 1.53
CA SER A 50 -16.79 -8.64 2.09
C SER A 50 -17.80 -8.89 3.20
N LEU A 51 -17.94 -10.16 3.58
CA LEU A 51 -18.60 -10.56 4.82
C LEU A 51 -17.53 -11.01 5.81
N ASP A 52 -17.57 -10.49 7.02
CA ASP A 52 -16.72 -10.98 8.10
C ASP A 52 -17.24 -12.32 8.66
N SER A 53 -16.48 -12.94 9.54
CA SER A 53 -16.79 -14.24 10.12
C SER A 53 -18.12 -14.29 10.91
N ASP A 54 -18.61 -13.15 11.36
CA ASP A 54 -19.91 -12.96 12.02
C ASP A 54 -21.04 -12.66 11.03
N GLY A 55 -20.77 -12.62 9.73
CA GLY A 55 -21.73 -12.29 8.67
C GLY A 55 -21.97 -10.78 8.48
N ALA A 56 -21.27 -9.92 9.22
CA ALA A 56 -21.35 -8.48 9.02
C ALA A 56 -20.69 -8.05 7.71
N GLY A 57 -21.33 -7.14 6.98
CA GLY A 57 -20.78 -6.58 5.75
C GLY A 57 -19.72 -5.52 6.03
N THR A 58 -18.57 -5.60 5.35
CA THR A 58 -17.53 -4.59 5.41
C THR A 58 -17.79 -3.43 4.45
N ARG A 59 -17.60 -2.20 4.89
CA ARG A 59 -17.99 -0.97 4.16
C ARG A 59 -16.81 -0.03 3.84
N GLY A 60 -15.60 -0.41 4.20
CA GLY A 60 -14.40 0.39 3.95
C GLY A 60 -14.36 1.70 4.72
N GLY A 61 -13.71 2.69 4.13
CA GLY A 61 -13.56 4.02 4.72
C GLY A 61 -14.77 4.95 4.59
N TYR A 62 -15.85 4.50 3.98
CA TYR A 62 -17.10 5.26 3.87
C TYR A 62 -17.99 5.05 5.11
N SER A 63 -17.41 5.28 6.28
CA SER A 63 -18.07 5.18 7.57
C SER A 63 -17.38 6.07 8.60
N ASP A 64 -18.14 6.52 9.60
CA ASP A 64 -17.59 7.36 10.68
C ASP A 64 -16.70 6.57 11.63
N LEU A 65 -17.00 5.28 11.81
CA LEU A 65 -16.27 4.35 12.65
C LEU A 65 -16.10 3.00 11.96
N VAL A 66 -14.97 2.37 12.21
CA VAL A 66 -14.70 1.00 11.81
C VAL A 66 -14.11 0.23 12.98
N VAL A 67 -14.57 -1.00 13.17
CA VAL A 67 -13.97 -1.95 14.12
C VAL A 67 -13.08 -2.89 13.30
N ALA A 68 -11.82 -2.99 13.68
CA ALA A 68 -10.86 -3.84 13.00
C ALA A 68 -10.05 -4.65 14.03
N ASP A 69 -9.66 -5.86 13.66
CA ASP A 69 -8.71 -6.63 14.46
C ASP A 69 -7.35 -5.91 14.50
N ALA A 70 -6.77 -5.78 15.69
CA ALA A 70 -5.52 -5.06 15.92
C ALA A 70 -4.36 -5.52 15.03
N ARG A 71 -4.38 -6.76 14.54
CA ARG A 71 -3.37 -7.31 13.63
C ARG A 71 -3.37 -6.66 12.24
N PHE A 72 -4.50 -6.11 11.83
CA PHE A 72 -4.67 -5.43 10.54
C PHE A 72 -4.60 -3.90 10.66
N VAL A 73 -4.25 -3.41 11.85
CA VAL A 73 -4.10 -1.98 12.13
C VAL A 73 -2.62 -1.60 12.10
N VAL A 74 -2.27 -0.60 11.32
CA VAL A 74 -0.90 -0.11 11.16
C VAL A 74 -0.76 1.26 11.79
N ARG A 75 0.28 1.46 12.62
CA ARG A 75 0.62 2.78 13.15
C ARG A 75 1.28 3.63 12.09
N PHE A 76 0.92 4.90 12.05
CA PHE A 76 1.64 5.89 11.26
C PHE A 76 2.66 6.65 12.13
N PRO A 77 3.86 6.91 11.59
CA PRO A 77 4.80 7.84 12.22
C PRO A 77 4.18 9.22 12.40
N ASP A 78 4.48 9.89 13.52
CA ASP A 78 3.93 11.22 13.79
C ASP A 78 4.32 12.28 12.76
N ALA A 79 5.50 12.12 12.17
CA ALA A 79 5.99 13.00 11.10
C ALA A 79 5.24 12.88 9.76
N LEU A 80 4.42 11.81 9.57
CA LEU A 80 3.71 11.58 8.32
C LEU A 80 2.27 12.11 8.42
N PRO A 81 1.86 13.14 7.66
CA PRO A 81 0.48 13.60 7.60
C PRO A 81 -0.49 12.48 7.20
N LEU A 82 -1.67 12.39 7.84
CA LEU A 82 -2.59 11.27 7.62
C LEU A 82 -3.22 11.25 6.22
N ASP A 83 -3.44 12.40 5.63
CA ASP A 83 -3.94 12.57 4.27
C ASP A 83 -2.93 12.03 3.22
N VAL A 84 -1.64 12.24 3.47
CA VAL A 84 -0.55 11.71 2.64
C VAL A 84 -0.33 10.21 2.91
N ALA A 85 -0.56 9.76 4.14
CA ALA A 85 -0.38 8.37 4.55
C ALA A 85 -1.46 7.42 4.00
N ALA A 86 -2.69 7.90 3.87
CA ALA A 86 -3.83 7.07 3.48
C ALA A 86 -3.61 6.29 2.17
N PRO A 87 -3.11 6.86 1.07
CA PRO A 87 -2.83 6.12 -0.16
C PRO A 87 -1.78 5.02 0.00
N LEU A 88 -0.89 5.11 0.99
CA LEU A 88 0.16 4.12 1.21
C LEU A 88 -0.40 2.78 1.71
N LEU A 89 -1.58 2.79 2.33
CA LEU A 89 -2.23 1.57 2.82
C LEU A 89 -2.73 0.64 1.70
N CYS A 90 -2.88 1.16 0.49
CA CYS A 90 -3.22 0.37 -0.70
C CYS A 90 -2.10 0.47 -1.73
N ALA A 91 -1.95 1.62 -2.39
CA ALA A 91 -0.97 1.81 -3.46
C ALA A 91 0.48 1.62 -2.96
N GLY A 92 0.79 2.06 -1.75
CA GLY A 92 2.10 1.85 -1.13
C GLY A 92 2.40 0.37 -0.94
N ALA A 93 1.55 -0.35 -0.25
CA ALA A 93 1.72 -1.77 -0.01
C ALA A 93 1.79 -2.57 -1.32
N THR A 94 0.95 -2.23 -2.30
CA THR A 94 0.86 -2.92 -3.60
C THR A 94 2.15 -2.83 -4.39
N VAL A 95 2.88 -1.73 -4.35
CA VAL A 95 4.16 -1.59 -5.07
C VAL A 95 5.37 -1.98 -4.21
N TYR A 96 5.33 -1.72 -2.91
CA TYR A 96 6.42 -2.06 -1.98
C TYR A 96 6.63 -3.57 -1.85
N ALA A 97 5.54 -4.31 -1.66
CA ALA A 97 5.62 -5.75 -1.42
C ALA A 97 6.31 -6.51 -2.57
N PRO A 98 5.94 -6.37 -3.85
CA PRO A 98 6.64 -7.03 -4.94
C PRO A 98 8.08 -6.53 -5.12
N MET A 99 8.36 -5.24 -4.90
CA MET A 99 9.74 -4.74 -4.94
C MET A 99 10.61 -5.48 -3.94
N ARG A 100 10.14 -5.65 -2.70
CA ARG A 100 10.89 -6.39 -1.67
C ARG A 100 10.96 -7.88 -1.95
N ARG A 101 9.85 -8.50 -2.35
CA ARG A 101 9.76 -9.94 -2.61
C ARG A 101 10.68 -10.40 -3.75
N HIS A 102 10.82 -9.58 -4.79
CA HIS A 102 11.63 -9.90 -5.98
C HIS A 102 13.04 -9.29 -5.93
N GLY A 103 13.47 -8.82 -4.76
CA GLY A 103 14.81 -8.27 -4.58
C GLY A 103 15.05 -6.97 -5.35
N LEU A 104 14.00 -6.31 -5.80
CA LEU A 104 14.10 -4.97 -6.37
C LEU A 104 14.36 -3.99 -5.23
N GLY A 105 15.27 -3.07 -5.43
CA GLY A 105 15.64 -2.09 -4.41
C GLY A 105 17.09 -2.24 -3.93
N ALA A 106 17.89 -3.04 -4.61
CA ALA A 106 19.34 -2.95 -4.46
C ALA A 106 19.79 -1.59 -5.04
N PRO A 107 20.62 -0.82 -4.31
CA PRO A 107 21.17 0.42 -4.84
C PRO A 107 21.88 0.18 -6.18
N GLY A 108 21.63 1.07 -7.15
CA GLY A 108 22.19 0.96 -8.52
C GLY A 108 21.43 0.04 -9.47
N SER A 109 20.40 -0.66 -9.02
CA SER A 109 19.53 -1.40 -9.94
C SER A 109 18.66 -0.43 -10.77
N HIS A 110 18.22 -0.90 -11.95
CA HIS A 110 17.38 -0.13 -12.86
C HIS A 110 15.98 -0.74 -12.93
N VAL A 111 14.96 0.07 -12.72
CA VAL A 111 13.55 -0.34 -12.77
C VAL A 111 12.77 0.47 -13.79
N GLY A 112 11.94 -0.22 -14.56
CA GLY A 112 10.95 0.39 -15.45
C GLY A 112 9.58 0.44 -14.75
N VAL A 113 8.97 1.63 -14.72
CA VAL A 113 7.60 1.84 -14.20
C VAL A 113 6.67 2.07 -15.39
N ILE A 114 5.83 1.10 -15.70
CA ILE A 114 4.88 1.17 -16.80
C ILE A 114 3.57 1.77 -16.30
N GLY A 115 3.21 2.94 -16.82
CA GLY A 115 2.03 3.69 -16.43
C GLY A 115 2.26 4.60 -15.23
N LEU A 116 1.96 5.88 -15.38
CA LEU A 116 2.06 6.90 -14.34
C LEU A 116 0.65 7.30 -13.88
N GLY A 117 0.04 6.44 -13.08
CA GLY A 117 -1.17 6.66 -12.29
C GLY A 117 -0.82 6.64 -10.80
N GLY A 118 -1.78 6.47 -9.89
CA GLY A 118 -1.53 6.46 -8.45
C GLY A 118 -0.45 5.47 -8.02
N LEU A 119 -0.54 4.21 -8.50
CA LEU A 119 0.48 3.18 -8.26
C LEU A 119 1.85 3.57 -8.83
N GLY A 120 1.87 4.04 -10.08
CA GLY A 120 3.12 4.44 -10.75
C GLY A 120 3.83 5.59 -10.03
N HIS A 121 3.10 6.58 -9.53
CA HIS A 121 3.66 7.67 -8.71
C HIS A 121 4.39 7.13 -7.49
N VAL A 122 3.73 6.24 -6.76
CA VAL A 122 4.31 5.63 -5.55
C VAL A 122 5.49 4.72 -5.91
N ALA A 123 5.41 3.98 -7.03
CA ALA A 123 6.50 3.13 -7.51
C ALA A 123 7.76 3.93 -7.83
N VAL A 124 7.63 5.07 -8.51
CA VAL A 124 8.76 5.97 -8.77
C VAL A 124 9.38 6.44 -7.46
N LYS A 125 8.56 6.92 -6.51
CA LYS A 125 9.04 7.40 -5.21
C LYS A 125 9.78 6.31 -4.41
N PHE A 126 9.25 5.09 -4.36
CA PHE A 126 9.95 3.98 -3.71
C PHE A 126 11.24 3.60 -4.45
N GLY A 127 11.20 3.54 -5.78
CA GLY A 127 12.40 3.28 -6.57
C GLY A 127 13.52 4.27 -6.26
N LYS A 128 13.21 5.57 -6.25
CA LYS A 128 14.16 6.61 -5.89
C LYS A 128 14.63 6.52 -4.43
N ALA A 129 13.73 6.25 -3.49
CA ALA A 129 14.07 6.07 -2.08
C ALA A 129 14.99 4.86 -1.83
N PHE A 130 14.91 3.83 -2.67
CA PHE A 130 15.79 2.66 -2.64
C PHE A 130 17.12 2.89 -3.38
N GLY A 131 17.33 4.06 -3.99
CA GLY A 131 18.56 4.37 -4.74
C GLY A 131 18.64 3.70 -6.11
N MET A 132 17.49 3.34 -6.69
CA MET A 132 17.43 2.78 -8.03
C MET A 132 17.45 3.87 -9.11
N THR A 133 17.89 3.50 -10.31
CA THR A 133 17.62 4.25 -11.53
C THR A 133 16.20 3.93 -12.00
N VAL A 134 15.36 4.94 -12.18
CA VAL A 134 13.94 4.75 -12.52
C VAL A 134 13.63 5.32 -13.90
N THR A 135 13.13 4.47 -14.81
CA THR A 135 12.58 4.88 -16.10
C THR A 135 11.06 4.76 -16.07
N VAL A 136 10.35 5.85 -16.33
CA VAL A 136 8.89 5.83 -16.51
C VAL A 136 8.55 5.58 -17.97
N ILE A 137 7.63 4.65 -18.22
CA ILE A 137 7.11 4.32 -19.55
C ILE A 137 5.63 4.67 -19.57
N SER A 138 5.21 5.57 -20.44
CA SER A 138 3.82 6.02 -20.53
C SER A 138 3.41 6.30 -21.98
N SER A 139 2.14 6.04 -22.30
CA SER A 139 1.58 6.43 -23.59
C SER A 139 1.31 7.94 -23.73
N SER A 140 1.34 8.69 -22.61
CA SER A 140 1.07 10.12 -22.59
C SER A 140 2.35 10.96 -22.44
N PRO A 141 2.83 11.66 -23.49
CA PRO A 141 4.02 12.51 -23.40
C PRO A 141 3.84 13.68 -22.40
N ARG A 142 2.59 14.07 -22.12
CA ARG A 142 2.27 15.15 -21.15
C ARG A 142 2.74 14.85 -19.72
N LYS A 143 2.98 13.57 -19.39
CA LYS A 143 3.44 13.15 -18.05
C LYS A 143 4.95 13.21 -17.88
N ARG A 144 5.71 13.62 -18.90
CA ARG A 144 7.17 13.68 -18.87
C ARG A 144 7.70 14.61 -17.78
N GLU A 145 7.20 15.85 -17.74
CA GLU A 145 7.61 16.86 -16.75
C GLU A 145 7.32 16.38 -15.32
N GLU A 146 6.12 15.85 -15.09
CA GLU A 146 5.75 15.31 -13.78
C GLU A 146 6.67 14.15 -13.36
N ALA A 147 6.97 13.24 -14.27
CA ALA A 147 7.83 12.09 -14.01
C ALA A 147 9.27 12.51 -13.65
N LEU A 148 9.86 13.41 -14.44
CA LEU A 148 11.25 13.79 -14.30
C LEU A 148 11.46 14.82 -13.19
N GLU A 149 10.66 15.90 -13.19
CA GLU A 149 10.91 17.05 -12.33
C GLU A 149 10.25 16.93 -10.95
N ARG A 150 9.04 16.36 -10.88
CA ARG A 150 8.30 16.26 -9.60
C ARG A 150 8.53 14.94 -8.89
N LEU A 151 8.64 13.84 -9.62
CA LEU A 151 8.83 12.52 -9.02
C LEU A 151 10.29 12.08 -9.00
N GLY A 152 11.16 12.74 -9.77
CA GLY A 152 12.59 12.46 -9.80
C GLY A 152 12.97 11.19 -10.56
N ALA A 153 12.16 10.75 -11.52
CA ALA A 153 12.55 9.68 -12.42
C ALA A 153 13.77 10.09 -13.25
N ASP A 154 14.63 9.13 -13.56
CA ASP A 154 15.88 9.40 -14.29
C ASP A 154 15.66 9.46 -15.80
N ALA A 155 14.64 8.74 -16.29
CA ALA A 155 14.27 8.73 -17.72
C ALA A 155 12.77 8.57 -17.93
N PHE A 156 12.33 8.98 -19.12
CA PHE A 156 10.93 8.84 -19.55
C PHE A 156 10.86 8.40 -21.00
N LEU A 157 10.09 7.34 -21.25
CA LEU A 157 9.84 6.80 -22.58
C LEU A 157 8.35 6.92 -22.93
N VAL A 158 8.07 7.32 -24.16
CA VAL A 158 6.71 7.27 -24.71
C VAL A 158 6.53 5.91 -25.38
N SER A 159 5.58 5.11 -24.90
CA SER A 159 5.41 3.71 -25.36
C SER A 159 4.94 3.58 -26.83
N GLN A 160 4.47 4.67 -27.42
CA GLN A 160 4.03 4.70 -28.83
C GLN A 160 5.16 5.08 -29.79
N ASP A 161 6.28 5.59 -29.29
CA ASP A 161 7.44 6.02 -30.08
C ASP A 161 8.52 4.92 -30.15
N ALA A 162 8.23 3.72 -29.63
CA ALA A 162 9.15 2.59 -29.69
C ALA A 162 9.03 1.91 -31.07
N GLU A 163 9.87 2.32 -32.03
CA GLU A 163 10.26 1.54 -33.18
C GLU A 163 11.55 0.75 -32.89
#